data_aa5c46399a5ab4d137b0fca86e1fcb0b
#
_entry.id   aa5c46399a5ab4d137b0fca86e1fcb0b
#
_cell.length_a   1.000
_cell.length_b   1.000
_cell.length_c   1.000
_cell.angle_alpha   90.00
_cell.angle_beta   90.00
_cell.angle_gamma   90.00
#
_symmetry.space_group_name_H-M   'P 1'
#
loop_
_entity.id
_entity.type
_entity.pdbx_description
1 polymer ?
#
loop_
_entity_poly.entity_id
_entity_poly.type
_entity_poly.pdbx_seq_one_letter_code
_entity_poly.pdbx_strand_id
1 'polypeptide(L)'
;MSHTAELIAVGTEILLGNIANTDAQMLSEELAALGVNVLYHTVVGDNPTRLAEALELARRRVDILITTGGLGSTYDDLTKQTICTVFGRKNVFHPEIADALRTHFASIGRELTENNLQQAYLPENCTIFRNHNGTAPGCGFCEGGVHVLMLPGPPHECRKMFRTGAIPYLRTLSDEIIVSHSLRIYGQGESQIEAMLHDRIASMVNPSVAPYAKPDECMLRVTAKAKSEAEAEEMLRGAIEEVMPVIGEWVYGIDAVSYTHLTLPTNSRV
;
A
#
# COMPACT_ATOMS: atom_id res chain seq x y z
N MET A 1 -0.65 -4.79 18.85
CA MET A 1 -0.44 -3.34 18.60
C MET A 1 -0.64 -3.09 17.12
N SER A 2 -1.25 -1.96 16.74
CA SER A 2 -1.41 -1.62 15.33
C SER A 2 -0.05 -1.17 14.77
N HIS A 3 0.38 -1.75 13.63
CA HIS A 3 1.61 -1.33 12.96
C HIS A 3 1.47 0.05 12.34
N THR A 4 2.58 0.79 12.31
CA THR A 4 2.67 2.12 11.69
C THR A 4 3.61 2.05 10.49
N ALA A 5 3.30 2.79 9.42
CA ALA A 5 4.09 2.77 8.20
C ALA A 5 4.44 4.16 7.66
N GLU A 6 5.56 4.23 6.96
CA GLU A 6 5.94 5.33 6.10
C GLU A 6 6.18 4.83 4.67
N LEU A 7 5.63 5.55 3.69
CA LEU A 7 5.86 5.31 2.28
C LEU A 7 6.88 6.33 1.75
N ILE A 8 7.99 5.86 1.19
CA ILE A 8 9.01 6.69 0.57
C ILE A 8 9.05 6.43 -0.93
N ALA A 9 8.57 7.36 -1.72
CA ALA A 9 8.68 7.30 -3.17
C ALA A 9 10.01 7.91 -3.62
N VAL A 10 10.78 7.15 -4.39
CA VAL A 10 12.06 7.57 -4.95
C VAL A 10 11.89 7.79 -6.45
N GLY A 11 12.07 9.03 -6.89
CA GLY A 11 11.96 9.42 -8.29
C GLY A 11 11.90 10.93 -8.43
N THR A 12 12.80 11.48 -9.20
CA THR A 12 12.89 12.92 -9.48
C THR A 12 11.67 13.41 -10.28
N GLU A 13 11.09 12.57 -11.15
CA GLU A 13 9.92 12.87 -11.95
C GLU A 13 8.65 13.14 -11.11
N ILE A 14 8.57 12.53 -9.92
CA ILE A 14 7.48 12.78 -8.95
C ILE A 14 7.63 14.19 -8.36
N LEU A 15 8.85 14.57 -7.96
CA LEU A 15 9.13 15.90 -7.42
C LEU A 15 8.92 17.02 -8.45
N LEU A 16 9.20 16.74 -9.72
CA LEU A 16 8.97 17.70 -10.81
C LEU A 16 7.50 17.80 -11.22
N GLY A 17 6.63 16.95 -10.66
CA GLY A 17 5.22 16.93 -11.02
C GLY A 17 4.92 16.34 -12.40
N ASN A 18 5.87 15.63 -13.01
CA ASN A 18 5.70 14.99 -14.30
C ASN A 18 4.71 13.82 -14.24
N ILE A 19 4.67 13.13 -13.07
CA ILE A 19 3.74 12.05 -12.78
C ILE A 19 3.16 12.22 -11.37
N ALA A 20 1.93 11.70 -11.18
CA ALA A 20 1.32 11.62 -9.85
C ALA A 20 1.84 10.39 -9.10
N ASN A 21 2.02 10.50 -7.79
CA ASN A 21 2.39 9.37 -6.93
C ASN A 21 1.17 8.45 -6.65
N THR A 22 0.76 7.70 -7.66
CA THR A 22 -0.37 6.76 -7.57
C THR A 22 -0.03 5.50 -6.76
N ASP A 23 1.26 5.16 -6.63
CA ASP A 23 1.70 4.05 -5.81
C ASP A 23 1.44 4.31 -4.34
N ALA A 24 1.75 5.51 -3.84
CA ALA A 24 1.47 5.86 -2.45
C ALA A 24 -0.03 5.80 -2.13
N GLN A 25 -0.90 6.24 -3.05
CA GLN A 25 -2.34 6.10 -2.90
C GLN A 25 -2.75 4.63 -2.79
N MET A 26 -2.35 3.82 -3.75
CA MET A 26 -2.68 2.39 -3.79
C MET A 26 -2.16 1.64 -2.57
N LEU A 27 -0.89 1.89 -2.18
CA LEU A 27 -0.28 1.25 -1.01
C LEU A 27 -0.99 1.64 0.28
N SER A 28 -1.41 2.91 0.42
CA SER A 28 -2.17 3.36 1.60
C SER A 28 -3.52 2.66 1.71
N GLU A 29 -4.23 2.49 0.59
CA GLU A 29 -5.51 1.77 0.56
C GLU A 29 -5.33 0.29 0.96
N GLU A 30 -4.33 -0.39 0.41
CA GLU A 30 -4.05 -1.80 0.70
C GLU A 30 -3.52 -2.00 2.14
N LEU A 31 -2.66 -1.09 2.65
CA LEU A 31 -2.14 -1.14 4.01
C LEU A 31 -3.24 -0.88 5.05
N ALA A 32 -4.15 0.06 4.77
CA ALA A 32 -5.30 0.30 5.62
C ALA A 32 -6.21 -0.94 5.73
N ALA A 33 -6.35 -1.70 4.62
CA ALA A 33 -7.07 -2.98 4.64
C ALA A 33 -6.33 -4.08 5.43
N LEU A 34 -5.01 -3.95 5.61
CA LEU A 34 -4.20 -4.83 6.45
C LEU A 34 -4.07 -4.31 7.89
N GLY A 35 -4.69 -3.18 8.24
CA GLY A 35 -4.63 -2.55 9.55
C GLY A 35 -3.31 -1.90 9.91
N VAL A 36 -2.57 -1.56 8.91
CA VAL A 36 -1.33 -0.79 9.05
C VAL A 36 -1.66 0.69 8.89
N ASN A 37 -1.33 1.49 9.88
CA ASN A 37 -1.54 2.93 9.85
C ASN A 37 -0.42 3.62 9.08
N VAL A 38 -0.69 4.12 7.90
CA VAL A 38 0.27 4.95 7.16
C VAL A 38 0.27 6.34 7.77
N LEU A 39 1.37 6.73 8.40
CA LEU A 39 1.51 8.03 9.08
C LEU A 39 2.21 9.08 8.21
N TYR A 40 3.07 8.65 7.28
CA TYR A 40 3.88 9.57 6.47
C TYR A 40 3.99 9.11 5.02
N HIS A 41 3.91 10.08 4.12
CA HIS A 41 4.32 9.97 2.73
C HIS A 41 5.50 10.90 2.50
N THR A 42 6.63 10.34 2.08
CA THR A 42 7.84 11.09 1.75
C THR A 42 8.17 10.88 0.28
N VAL A 43 8.55 11.94 -0.42
CA VAL A 43 9.05 11.85 -1.80
C VAL A 43 10.47 12.35 -1.83
N VAL A 44 11.37 11.56 -2.43
CA VAL A 44 12.79 11.88 -2.56
C VAL A 44 13.19 11.73 -4.03
N GLY A 45 13.95 12.69 -4.55
CA GLY A 45 14.57 12.53 -5.88
C GLY A 45 15.72 11.51 -5.83
N ASP A 46 16.24 11.12 -7.00
CA ASP A 46 17.30 10.14 -7.18
C ASP A 46 18.65 10.65 -6.64
N ASN A 47 18.72 10.73 -5.32
CA ASN A 47 19.88 11.23 -4.60
C ASN A 47 20.11 10.39 -3.33
N PRO A 48 21.25 9.69 -3.22
CA PRO A 48 21.52 8.75 -2.14
C PRO A 48 21.61 9.42 -0.77
N THR A 49 22.12 10.65 -0.68
CA THR A 49 22.24 11.37 0.59
C THR A 49 20.87 11.75 1.14
N ARG A 50 20.01 12.33 0.30
CA ARG A 50 18.64 12.69 0.71
C ARG A 50 17.80 11.48 1.06
N LEU A 51 17.97 10.39 0.28
CA LEU A 51 17.29 9.13 0.58
C LEU A 51 17.77 8.55 1.93
N ALA A 52 19.07 8.58 2.20
CA ALA A 52 19.62 8.14 3.48
C ALA A 52 19.07 8.95 4.66
N GLU A 53 18.99 10.28 4.53
CA GLU A 53 18.39 11.16 5.55
C GLU A 53 16.92 10.83 5.80
N ALA A 54 16.14 10.60 4.73
CA ALA A 54 14.73 10.21 4.85
C ALA A 54 14.57 8.85 5.53
N LEU A 55 15.39 7.85 5.18
CA LEU A 55 15.40 6.53 5.78
C LEU A 55 15.78 6.58 7.27
N GLU A 56 16.80 7.38 7.63
CA GLU A 56 17.22 7.58 9.02
C GLU A 56 16.12 8.24 9.87
N LEU A 57 15.35 9.15 9.30
CA LEU A 57 14.21 9.75 9.98
C LEU A 57 13.07 8.72 10.12
N ALA A 58 12.72 8.04 9.04
CA ALA A 58 11.62 7.07 8.99
C ALA A 58 11.81 5.94 10.00
N ARG A 59 13.00 5.32 10.07
CA ARG A 59 13.27 4.19 10.98
C ARG A 59 13.13 4.51 12.47
N ARG A 60 13.03 5.79 12.85
CA ARG A 60 12.85 6.24 14.25
C ARG A 60 11.40 6.43 14.63
N ARG A 61 10.49 6.45 13.63
CA ARG A 61 9.11 6.88 13.86
C ARG A 61 8.04 5.91 13.37
N VAL A 62 8.43 4.87 12.62
CA VAL A 62 7.53 3.81 12.16
C VAL A 62 8.19 2.45 12.25
N ASP A 63 7.41 1.38 12.31
CA ASP A 63 7.86 -0.01 12.35
C ASP A 63 7.80 -0.71 10.97
N ILE A 64 7.13 -0.09 9.99
CA ILE A 64 7.12 -0.54 8.59
C ILE A 64 7.54 0.62 7.68
N LEU A 65 8.54 0.38 6.85
CA LEU A 65 9.03 1.31 5.86
C LEU A 65 8.93 0.69 4.48
N ILE A 66 8.21 1.35 3.58
CA ILE A 66 8.04 0.85 2.21
C ILE A 66 8.60 1.89 1.25
N THR A 67 9.57 1.48 0.42
CA THR A 67 10.09 2.32 -0.67
C THR A 67 9.53 1.88 -2.00
N THR A 68 9.26 2.84 -2.90
CA THR A 68 8.91 2.58 -4.30
C THR A 68 9.89 3.31 -5.22
N GLY A 69 10.38 2.63 -6.27
CA GLY A 69 11.32 3.20 -7.23
C GLY A 69 12.79 2.95 -6.92
N GLY A 70 13.65 3.22 -7.89
CA GLY A 70 15.11 3.11 -7.81
C GLY A 70 15.64 1.69 -7.66
N LEU A 71 14.93 0.67 -8.20
CA LEU A 71 15.35 -0.75 -8.18
C LEU A 71 15.87 -1.26 -9.53
N GLY A 72 15.82 -0.45 -10.56
CA GLY A 72 16.18 -0.81 -11.93
C GLY A 72 17.68 -1.06 -12.13
N SER A 73 18.11 -0.85 -13.36
CA SER A 73 19.49 -1.11 -13.78
C SER A 73 20.22 0.15 -14.23
N THR A 74 19.63 1.31 -14.07
CA THR A 74 20.23 2.59 -14.49
C THR A 74 21.13 3.15 -13.38
N TYR A 75 21.97 4.10 -13.71
CA TYR A 75 22.95 4.66 -12.79
C TYR A 75 22.31 5.37 -11.59
N ASP A 76 21.11 5.85 -11.74
CA ASP A 76 20.30 6.54 -10.74
C ASP A 76 19.43 5.60 -9.88
N ASP A 77 19.44 4.30 -10.18
CA ASP A 77 18.76 3.27 -9.36
C ASP A 77 19.58 2.91 -8.09
N LEU A 78 19.57 3.80 -7.10
CA LEU A 78 20.43 3.73 -5.91
C LEU A 78 19.70 3.26 -4.65
N THR A 79 18.40 2.97 -4.71
CA THR A 79 17.57 2.68 -3.55
C THR A 79 18.08 1.49 -2.74
N LYS A 80 18.38 0.36 -3.38
CA LYS A 80 18.87 -0.85 -2.70
C LYS A 80 20.16 -0.61 -1.94
N GLN A 81 21.14 0.02 -2.61
CA GLN A 81 22.45 0.27 -2.02
C GLN A 81 22.37 1.27 -0.86
N THR A 82 21.56 2.31 -0.98
CA THR A 82 21.36 3.29 0.08
C THR A 82 20.69 2.64 1.30
N ILE A 83 19.66 1.82 1.10
CA ILE A 83 19.00 1.07 2.17
C ILE A 83 20.00 0.12 2.84
N CYS A 84 20.79 -0.64 2.08
CA CYS A 84 21.81 -1.52 2.64
C CYS A 84 22.79 -0.75 3.52
N THR A 85 23.22 0.44 3.09
CA THR A 85 24.14 1.28 3.85
C THR A 85 23.51 1.78 5.16
N VAL A 86 22.29 2.30 5.10
CA VAL A 86 21.58 2.87 6.26
C VAL A 86 21.26 1.81 7.31
N PHE A 87 20.88 0.61 6.87
CA PHE A 87 20.53 -0.50 7.76
C PHE A 87 21.70 -1.45 8.08
N GLY A 88 22.93 -1.14 7.60
CA GLY A 88 24.11 -1.92 7.90
C GLY A 88 24.13 -3.32 7.28
N ARG A 89 23.39 -3.54 6.20
CA ARG A 89 23.30 -4.82 5.51
C ARG A 89 24.23 -4.92 4.30
N LYS A 90 24.70 -6.13 4.03
CA LYS A 90 25.44 -6.39 2.79
C LYS A 90 24.48 -6.56 1.64
N ASN A 91 24.87 -6.02 0.49
CA ASN A 91 24.21 -6.28 -0.78
C ASN A 91 24.85 -7.52 -1.40
N VAL A 92 24.12 -8.63 -1.54
CA VAL A 92 24.64 -9.93 -1.97
C VAL A 92 24.07 -10.31 -3.33
N PHE A 93 24.88 -10.99 -4.13
CA PHE A 93 24.49 -11.46 -5.45
C PHE A 93 23.64 -12.74 -5.35
N HIS A 94 22.52 -12.76 -6.07
CA HIS A 94 21.57 -13.88 -6.14
C HIS A 94 21.64 -14.53 -7.53
N PRO A 95 22.34 -15.68 -7.68
CA PRO A 95 22.48 -16.35 -8.98
C PRO A 95 21.14 -16.70 -9.64
N GLU A 96 20.15 -17.12 -8.85
CA GLU A 96 18.81 -17.48 -9.31
C GLU A 96 18.05 -16.30 -9.95
N ILE A 97 18.30 -15.08 -9.48
CA ILE A 97 17.74 -13.85 -10.08
C ILE A 97 18.48 -13.54 -11.38
N ALA A 98 19.79 -13.65 -11.38
CA ALA A 98 20.60 -13.44 -12.59
C ALA A 98 20.21 -14.41 -13.70
N ASP A 99 19.93 -15.68 -13.38
CA ASP A 99 19.47 -16.70 -14.34
C ASP A 99 18.06 -16.39 -14.87
N ALA A 100 17.17 -15.92 -14.00
CA ALA A 100 15.85 -15.46 -14.41
C ALA A 100 15.93 -14.27 -15.36
N LEU A 101 16.82 -13.29 -15.08
CA LEU A 101 17.08 -12.16 -15.96
C LEU A 101 17.63 -12.62 -17.32
N ARG A 102 18.62 -13.52 -17.36
CA ARG A 102 19.16 -14.10 -18.61
C ARG A 102 18.05 -14.74 -19.43
N THR A 103 17.21 -15.54 -18.80
CA THR A 103 16.10 -16.22 -19.47
C THR A 103 15.08 -15.21 -20.01
N HIS A 104 14.74 -14.19 -19.25
CA HIS A 104 13.82 -13.13 -19.67
C HIS A 104 14.36 -12.37 -20.88
N PHE A 105 15.62 -11.87 -20.82
CA PHE A 105 16.22 -11.10 -21.91
C PHE A 105 16.38 -11.95 -23.19
N ALA A 106 16.76 -13.22 -23.06
CA ALA A 106 16.81 -14.14 -24.18
C ALA A 106 15.43 -14.37 -24.83
N SER A 107 14.37 -14.46 -24.03
CA SER A 107 13.00 -14.67 -24.54
C SER A 107 12.47 -13.51 -25.37
N ILE A 108 12.95 -12.29 -25.12
CA ILE A 108 12.58 -11.09 -25.88
C ILE A 108 13.63 -10.70 -26.95
N GLY A 109 14.62 -11.58 -27.19
CA GLY A 109 15.66 -11.36 -28.20
C GLY A 109 16.62 -10.21 -27.89
N ARG A 110 16.80 -9.86 -26.62
CA ARG A 110 17.69 -8.80 -26.16
C ARG A 110 18.90 -9.38 -25.42
N GLU A 111 20.03 -8.69 -25.51
CA GLU A 111 21.23 -9.03 -24.78
C GLU A 111 21.15 -8.49 -23.33
N LEU A 112 21.53 -9.32 -22.35
CA LEU A 112 21.64 -8.91 -20.97
C LEU A 112 22.96 -8.14 -20.78
N THR A 113 22.89 -6.89 -20.33
CA THR A 113 24.07 -6.08 -20.03
C THR A 113 24.51 -6.25 -18.56
N GLU A 114 25.78 -5.88 -18.25
CA GLU A 114 26.27 -5.90 -16.87
C GLU A 114 25.43 -5.04 -15.93
N ASN A 115 24.91 -3.91 -16.41
CA ASN A 115 24.04 -3.05 -15.62
C ASN A 115 22.75 -3.77 -15.19
N ASN A 116 22.19 -4.62 -16.05
CA ASN A 116 21.01 -5.40 -15.70
C ASN A 116 21.29 -6.38 -14.54
N LEU A 117 22.52 -6.88 -14.42
CA LEU A 117 22.90 -7.78 -13.32
C LEU A 117 22.90 -7.08 -11.95
N GLN A 118 22.91 -5.74 -11.88
CA GLN A 118 22.73 -5.01 -10.62
C GLN A 118 21.37 -5.31 -9.96
N GLN A 119 20.37 -5.71 -10.75
CA GLN A 119 19.08 -6.13 -10.24
C GLN A 119 19.17 -7.45 -9.45
N ALA A 120 20.19 -8.26 -9.67
CA ALA A 120 20.42 -9.51 -8.93
C ALA A 120 21.12 -9.31 -7.58
N TYR A 121 21.49 -8.08 -7.21
CA TYR A 121 22.01 -7.77 -5.90
C TYR A 121 20.87 -7.32 -4.98
N LEU A 122 20.71 -8.01 -3.85
CA LEU A 122 19.70 -7.72 -2.83
C LEU A 122 20.33 -7.75 -1.42
N PRO A 123 19.69 -7.14 -0.41
CA PRO A 123 20.14 -7.25 0.97
C PRO A 123 20.24 -8.71 1.42
N GLU A 124 21.30 -9.04 2.14
CA GLU A 124 21.47 -10.37 2.72
C GLU A 124 20.29 -10.75 3.63
N ASN A 125 19.89 -12.03 3.59
CA ASN A 125 18.78 -12.57 4.41
C ASN A 125 17.45 -11.83 4.24
N CYS A 126 17.15 -11.31 3.05
CA CYS A 126 15.85 -10.73 2.72
C CYS A 126 14.88 -11.79 2.16
N THR A 127 13.59 -11.52 2.30
CA THR A 127 12.55 -12.22 1.57
C THR A 127 12.39 -11.58 0.19
N ILE A 128 12.61 -12.36 -0.87
CA ILE A 128 12.58 -11.86 -2.25
C ILE A 128 11.14 -11.81 -2.77
N PHE A 129 10.74 -10.67 -3.31
CA PHE A 129 9.46 -10.49 -4.01
C PHE A 129 9.71 -10.55 -5.52
N ARG A 130 9.20 -11.61 -6.15
CA ARG A 130 9.39 -11.79 -7.60
C ARG A 130 8.60 -10.75 -8.39
N ASN A 131 9.23 -10.21 -9.41
CA ASN A 131 8.56 -9.31 -10.35
C ASN A 131 8.01 -10.12 -11.53
N HIS A 132 6.69 -10.18 -11.64
CA HIS A 132 6.02 -10.90 -12.74
C HIS A 132 5.71 -10.00 -13.95
N ASN A 133 5.84 -8.68 -13.79
CA ASN A 133 5.49 -7.70 -14.80
C ASN A 133 6.70 -6.88 -15.27
N GLY A 134 7.88 -7.15 -14.73
CA GLY A 134 9.14 -6.46 -15.03
C GLY A 134 10.35 -7.31 -14.66
N THR A 135 11.50 -6.69 -14.56
CA THR A 135 12.79 -7.37 -14.34
C THR A 135 13.35 -7.19 -12.93
N ALA A 136 13.13 -6.03 -12.32
CA ALA A 136 13.68 -5.71 -11.01
C ALA A 136 12.88 -6.40 -9.88
N PRO A 137 13.49 -7.33 -9.12
CA PRO A 137 12.84 -7.90 -7.94
C PRO A 137 12.76 -6.87 -6.82
N GLY A 138 11.71 -6.97 -6.01
CA GLY A 138 11.66 -6.32 -4.72
C GLY A 138 12.11 -7.26 -3.60
N CYS A 139 12.14 -6.76 -2.39
CA CYS A 139 12.39 -7.60 -1.23
C CYS A 139 11.91 -6.95 0.07
N GLY A 140 11.85 -7.77 1.14
CA GLY A 140 11.56 -7.31 2.49
C GLY A 140 12.49 -7.95 3.50
N PHE A 141 12.85 -7.19 4.54
CA PHE A 141 13.62 -7.67 5.67
C PHE A 141 13.26 -6.90 6.94
N CYS A 142 13.68 -7.42 8.09
CA CYS A 142 13.57 -6.72 9.37
C CYS A 142 14.97 -6.40 9.91
N GLU A 143 15.19 -5.16 10.36
CA GLU A 143 16.42 -4.72 11.00
C GLU A 143 16.11 -3.74 12.13
N GLY A 144 16.62 -4.02 13.32
CA GLY A 144 16.40 -3.17 14.50
C GLY A 144 14.92 -2.99 14.87
N GLY A 145 14.05 -3.96 14.54
CA GLY A 145 12.61 -3.89 14.78
C GLY A 145 11.82 -3.15 13.69
N VAL A 146 12.49 -2.64 12.64
CA VAL A 146 11.84 -1.99 11.50
C VAL A 146 11.79 -2.94 10.31
N HIS A 147 10.61 -3.14 9.74
CA HIS A 147 10.39 -3.90 8.52
C HIS A 147 10.56 -3.00 7.31
N VAL A 148 11.54 -3.29 6.47
CA VAL A 148 11.85 -2.52 5.26
C VAL A 148 11.45 -3.31 4.03
N LEU A 149 10.56 -2.76 3.21
CA LEU A 149 10.09 -3.35 1.96
C LEU A 149 10.50 -2.46 0.79
N MET A 150 11.02 -3.05 -0.26
CA MET A 150 11.42 -2.35 -1.49
C MET A 150 10.58 -2.85 -2.66
N LEU A 151 9.92 -1.93 -3.34
CA LEU A 151 9.02 -2.18 -4.47
C LEU A 151 9.45 -1.37 -5.69
N PRO A 152 9.19 -1.83 -6.92
CA PRO A 152 9.49 -1.08 -8.14
C PRO A 152 8.60 0.16 -8.28
N GLY A 153 9.06 1.13 -9.07
CA GLY A 153 8.35 2.39 -9.32
C GLY A 153 7.17 2.30 -10.31
N PRO A 154 7.23 1.49 -11.40
CA PRO A 154 6.10 1.40 -12.31
C PRO A 154 4.85 0.85 -11.64
N PRO A 155 3.68 1.55 -11.67
CA PRO A 155 2.51 1.20 -10.87
C PRO A 155 1.96 -0.21 -11.09
N HIS A 156 2.03 -0.73 -12.32
CA HIS A 156 1.57 -2.08 -12.64
C HIS A 156 2.48 -3.17 -12.05
N GLU A 157 3.79 -2.90 -11.92
CA GLU A 157 4.76 -3.78 -11.26
C GLU A 157 4.60 -3.69 -9.74
N CYS A 158 4.59 -2.47 -9.19
CA CYS A 158 4.43 -2.18 -7.76
C CYS A 158 3.19 -2.86 -7.19
N ARG A 159 2.02 -2.64 -7.79
CA ARG A 159 0.75 -3.23 -7.36
C ARG A 159 0.78 -4.76 -7.36
N LYS A 160 1.28 -5.36 -8.44
CA LYS A 160 1.35 -6.82 -8.53
C LYS A 160 2.28 -7.39 -7.49
N MET A 161 3.47 -6.81 -7.34
CA MET A 161 4.48 -7.26 -6.38
C MET A 161 4.03 -7.07 -4.93
N PHE A 162 3.38 -5.96 -4.62
CA PHE A 162 2.80 -5.71 -3.30
C PHE A 162 1.82 -6.82 -2.94
N ARG A 163 0.86 -7.13 -3.81
CA ARG A 163 -0.17 -8.15 -3.56
C ARG A 163 0.40 -9.57 -3.47
N THR A 164 1.38 -9.93 -4.30
CA THR A 164 1.89 -11.32 -4.34
C THR A 164 3.10 -11.58 -3.46
N GLY A 165 3.83 -10.55 -3.03
CA GLY A 165 5.05 -10.65 -2.24
C GLY A 165 4.97 -9.92 -0.89
N ALA A 166 4.63 -8.63 -0.91
CA ALA A 166 4.64 -7.82 0.30
C ALA A 166 3.47 -8.14 1.25
N ILE A 167 2.25 -8.32 0.75
CA ILE A 167 1.09 -8.72 1.60
C ILE A 167 1.34 -10.03 2.35
N PRO A 168 1.78 -11.14 1.70
CA PRO A 168 2.14 -12.35 2.43
C PRO A 168 3.20 -12.12 3.51
N TYR A 169 4.22 -11.30 3.23
CA TYR A 169 5.24 -10.92 4.21
C TYR A 169 4.63 -10.14 5.38
N LEU A 170 3.82 -9.11 5.13
CA LEU A 170 3.19 -8.29 6.16
C LEU A 170 2.22 -9.09 7.04
N ARG A 171 1.51 -10.06 6.47
CA ARG A 171 0.64 -10.96 7.22
C ARG A 171 1.36 -11.83 8.24
N THR A 172 2.68 -12.04 8.09
CA THR A 172 3.47 -12.75 9.11
C THR A 172 3.76 -11.91 10.35
N LEU A 173 3.49 -10.59 10.31
CA LEU A 173 3.79 -9.67 11.40
C LEU A 173 2.65 -9.55 12.43
N SER A 174 1.46 -10.01 12.11
CA SER A 174 0.28 -9.94 12.98
C SER A 174 -0.52 -11.23 12.89
N ASP A 175 -0.91 -11.75 14.06
CA ASP A 175 -1.87 -12.86 14.18
C ASP A 175 -3.32 -12.38 13.99
N GLU A 176 -3.52 -11.08 13.74
CA GLU A 176 -4.83 -10.47 13.58
C GLU A 176 -5.01 -10.01 12.13
N ILE A 177 -6.20 -10.20 11.62
CA ILE A 177 -6.62 -9.71 10.31
C ILE A 177 -7.54 -8.50 10.49
N ILE A 178 -7.60 -7.69 9.45
CA ILE A 178 -8.53 -6.56 9.38
C ILE A 178 -9.43 -6.74 8.18
N VAL A 179 -10.72 -6.56 8.44
CA VAL A 179 -11.77 -6.53 7.42
C VAL A 179 -12.47 -5.19 7.51
N SER A 180 -12.82 -4.61 6.37
CA SER A 180 -13.53 -3.32 6.30
C SER A 180 -14.66 -3.39 5.30
N HIS A 181 -15.79 -2.79 5.65
CA HIS A 181 -16.89 -2.52 4.74
C HIS A 181 -17.08 -1.01 4.54
N SER A 182 -17.50 -0.63 3.34
CA SER A 182 -17.76 0.77 2.98
C SER A 182 -19.25 0.95 2.66
N LEU A 183 -19.96 1.69 3.50
CA LEU A 183 -21.34 2.08 3.25
C LEU A 183 -21.32 3.36 2.38
N ARG A 184 -21.97 3.32 1.24
CA ARG A 184 -22.11 4.45 0.33
C ARG A 184 -23.35 5.23 0.63
N ILE A 185 -23.20 6.53 0.87
CA ILE A 185 -24.26 7.43 1.34
C ILE A 185 -24.43 8.55 0.32
N TYR A 186 -25.66 8.76 -0.12
CA TYR A 186 -26.03 9.83 -1.05
C TYR A 186 -26.97 10.83 -0.40
N GLY A 187 -26.78 12.13 -0.72
CA GLY A 187 -27.66 13.21 -0.23
C GLY A 187 -27.36 13.75 1.15
N GLN A 188 -26.32 13.22 1.83
CA GLN A 188 -25.81 13.74 3.11
C GLN A 188 -24.31 13.96 3.04
N GLY A 189 -23.85 15.08 3.62
CA GLY A 189 -22.43 15.41 3.71
C GLY A 189 -21.76 14.73 4.90
N GLU A 190 -20.41 14.65 4.87
CA GLU A 190 -19.58 14.04 5.93
C GLU A 190 -19.92 14.59 7.32
N SER A 191 -19.97 15.92 7.47
CA SER A 191 -20.24 16.59 8.75
C SER A 191 -21.65 16.29 9.30
N GLN A 192 -22.64 16.05 8.42
CA GLN A 192 -23.98 15.67 8.84
C GLN A 192 -24.01 14.23 9.34
N ILE A 193 -23.36 13.32 8.62
CA ILE A 193 -23.23 11.91 9.02
C ILE A 193 -22.47 11.80 10.34
N GLU A 194 -21.36 12.53 10.48
CA GLU A 194 -20.60 12.59 11.74
C GLU A 194 -21.45 13.07 12.89
N ALA A 195 -22.20 14.15 12.71
CA ALA A 195 -23.09 14.69 13.77
C ALA A 195 -24.19 13.70 14.17
N MET A 196 -24.79 12.99 13.21
CA MET A 196 -25.83 11.98 13.49
C MET A 196 -25.30 10.75 14.23
N LEU A 197 -24.04 10.38 13.98
CA LEU A 197 -23.41 9.17 14.52
C LEU A 197 -22.40 9.46 15.64
N HIS A 198 -22.22 10.71 16.05
CA HIS A 198 -21.15 11.17 16.95
C HIS A 198 -20.96 10.26 18.17
N ASP A 199 -22.01 10.04 18.95
CA ASP A 199 -21.92 9.25 20.18
C ASP A 199 -21.61 7.77 19.91
N ARG A 200 -22.11 7.23 18.80
CA ARG A 200 -21.83 5.86 18.37
C ARG A 200 -20.39 5.70 17.90
N ILE A 201 -19.93 6.60 17.02
CA ILE A 201 -18.54 6.60 16.53
C ILE A 201 -17.56 6.74 17.69
N ALA A 202 -17.83 7.64 18.63
CA ALA A 202 -16.96 7.86 19.79
C ALA A 202 -16.86 6.64 20.72
N SER A 203 -17.89 5.80 20.78
CA SER A 203 -17.90 4.57 21.60
C SER A 203 -17.29 3.36 20.89
N MET A 204 -17.23 3.36 19.56
CA MET A 204 -16.75 2.25 18.75
C MET A 204 -15.23 2.32 18.53
N VAL A 205 -14.48 1.51 19.26
CA VAL A 205 -13.01 1.41 19.10
C VAL A 205 -12.63 0.27 18.16
N ASN A 206 -13.29 -0.87 18.29
CA ASN A 206 -13.16 -2.03 17.43
C ASN A 206 -14.47 -2.82 17.42
N PRO A 207 -15.26 -2.77 16.35
CA PRO A 207 -15.01 -2.07 15.07
C PRO A 207 -14.91 -0.56 15.20
N SER A 208 -14.11 0.06 14.34
CA SER A 208 -14.06 1.52 14.18
C SER A 208 -14.94 1.96 13.02
N VAL A 209 -15.54 3.14 13.15
CA VAL A 209 -16.43 3.74 12.14
C VAL A 209 -15.93 5.14 11.82
N ALA A 210 -15.72 5.44 10.53
CA ALA A 210 -15.22 6.73 10.10
C ALA A 210 -15.91 7.21 8.81
N PRO A 211 -16.47 8.44 8.79
CA PRO A 211 -16.98 9.05 7.57
C PRO A 211 -15.83 9.62 6.71
N TYR A 212 -16.03 9.63 5.40
CA TYR A 212 -15.12 10.21 4.42
C TYR A 212 -15.90 10.94 3.33
N ALA A 213 -15.54 12.20 3.07
CA ALA A 213 -16.06 12.92 1.91
C ALA A 213 -15.50 12.32 0.61
N LYS A 214 -16.38 12.16 -0.37
CA LYS A 214 -16.06 11.81 -1.75
C LYS A 214 -16.73 12.82 -2.67
N PRO A 215 -16.30 12.99 -3.94
CA PRO A 215 -17.07 13.77 -4.88
C PRO A 215 -18.52 13.26 -4.97
N ASP A 216 -19.47 14.14 -4.69
CA ASP A 216 -20.91 13.91 -4.78
C ASP A 216 -21.54 12.86 -3.84
N GLU A 217 -20.75 12.29 -2.91
CA GLU A 217 -21.22 11.30 -1.93
C GLU A 217 -20.44 11.35 -0.60
N CYS A 218 -20.97 10.70 0.42
CA CYS A 218 -20.23 10.37 1.64
C CYS A 218 -20.04 8.85 1.71
N MET A 219 -18.90 8.43 2.22
CA MET A 219 -18.58 7.02 2.47
C MET A 219 -18.35 6.83 3.97
N LEU A 220 -19.08 5.90 4.59
CA LEU A 220 -18.81 5.48 5.96
C LEU A 220 -18.05 4.16 5.92
N ARG A 221 -16.80 4.17 6.41
CA ARG A 221 -15.99 2.96 6.51
C ARG A 221 -16.17 2.37 7.92
N VAL A 222 -16.49 1.10 7.96
CA VAL A 222 -16.55 0.28 9.18
C VAL A 222 -15.41 -0.73 9.11
N THR A 223 -14.53 -0.76 10.12
CA THR A 223 -13.31 -1.58 10.10
C THR A 223 -13.22 -2.38 11.38
N ALA A 224 -13.13 -3.71 11.26
CA ALA A 224 -12.93 -4.62 12.38
C ALA A 224 -11.56 -5.30 12.31
N LYS A 225 -10.95 -5.47 13.48
CA LYS A 225 -9.73 -6.21 13.70
C LYS A 225 -10.02 -7.43 14.55
N ALA A 226 -9.69 -8.63 14.06
CA ALA A 226 -10.00 -9.90 14.72
C ALA A 226 -8.96 -10.99 14.41
N LYS A 227 -9.06 -12.14 15.05
CA LYS A 227 -8.18 -13.30 14.81
C LYS A 227 -8.58 -14.12 13.58
N SER A 228 -9.81 -13.99 13.13
CA SER A 228 -10.32 -14.68 11.94
C SER A 228 -11.25 -13.79 11.13
N GLU A 229 -11.39 -14.08 9.84
CA GLU A 229 -12.31 -13.37 8.94
C GLU A 229 -13.77 -13.49 9.42
N ALA A 230 -14.17 -14.67 9.88
CA ALA A 230 -15.50 -14.90 10.38
C ALA A 230 -15.82 -14.04 11.62
N GLU A 231 -14.86 -13.89 12.55
CA GLU A 231 -14.99 -13.03 13.73
C GLU A 231 -15.06 -11.55 13.33
N ALA A 232 -14.20 -11.10 12.39
CA ALA A 232 -14.22 -9.74 11.88
C ALA A 232 -15.57 -9.41 11.20
N GLU A 233 -16.07 -10.30 10.37
CA GLU A 233 -17.35 -10.15 9.66
C GLU A 233 -18.54 -10.07 10.63
N GLU A 234 -18.52 -10.83 11.70
CA GLU A 234 -19.56 -10.76 12.74
C GLU A 234 -19.53 -9.43 13.48
N MET A 235 -18.33 -8.95 13.82
CA MET A 235 -18.15 -7.63 14.45
C MET A 235 -18.61 -6.50 13.52
N LEU A 236 -18.26 -6.56 12.22
CA LEU A 236 -18.69 -5.58 11.22
C LEU A 236 -20.18 -5.55 11.04
N ARG A 237 -20.84 -6.72 10.99
CA ARG A 237 -22.29 -6.82 10.91
C ARG A 237 -22.96 -6.14 12.09
N GLY A 238 -22.50 -6.40 13.31
CA GLY A 238 -23.03 -5.74 14.51
C GLY A 238 -22.91 -4.23 14.47
N ALA A 239 -21.73 -3.71 14.06
CA ALA A 239 -21.53 -2.26 13.94
C ALA A 239 -22.38 -1.63 12.83
N ILE A 240 -22.55 -2.32 11.70
CA ILE A 240 -23.41 -1.86 10.61
C ILE A 240 -24.89 -1.85 11.07
N GLU A 241 -25.36 -2.88 11.76
CA GLU A 241 -26.71 -2.96 12.31
C GLU A 241 -26.97 -1.83 13.33
N GLU A 242 -25.96 -1.36 14.04
CA GLU A 242 -26.06 -0.25 15.00
C GLU A 242 -26.16 1.12 14.31
N VAL A 243 -25.51 1.34 13.18
CA VAL A 243 -25.55 2.63 12.46
C VAL A 243 -26.72 2.73 11.47
N MET A 244 -27.16 1.61 10.89
CA MET A 244 -28.22 1.58 9.88
C MET A 244 -29.56 2.21 10.30
N PRO A 245 -30.05 2.10 11.55
CA PRO A 245 -31.29 2.78 11.97
C PRO A 245 -31.22 4.31 11.89
N VAL A 246 -29.99 4.89 11.88
CA VAL A 246 -29.78 6.34 11.84
C VAL A 246 -29.59 6.84 10.43
N ILE A 247 -28.84 6.10 9.59
CA ILE A 247 -28.41 6.59 8.26
C ILE A 247 -28.96 5.76 7.10
N GLY A 248 -29.68 4.67 7.37
CA GLY A 248 -30.04 3.68 6.36
C GLY A 248 -30.84 4.22 5.19
N GLU A 249 -31.64 5.30 5.38
CA GLU A 249 -32.41 5.90 4.29
C GLU A 249 -31.54 6.54 3.19
N TRP A 250 -30.29 6.90 3.54
CA TRP A 250 -29.33 7.48 2.59
C TRP A 250 -28.29 6.47 2.09
N VAL A 251 -28.25 5.26 2.66
CA VAL A 251 -27.31 4.21 2.24
C VAL A 251 -27.83 3.52 0.99
N TYR A 252 -27.12 3.66 -0.12
CA TYR A 252 -27.51 3.04 -1.39
C TYR A 252 -26.73 1.75 -1.73
N GLY A 253 -25.68 1.44 -0.98
CA GLY A 253 -24.90 0.20 -1.17
C GLY A 253 -23.82 0.01 -0.12
N ILE A 254 -23.47 -1.26 0.07
CA ILE A 254 -22.32 -1.69 0.88
C ILE A 254 -21.31 -2.29 -0.10
N ASP A 255 -20.05 -1.83 -0.03
CA ASP A 255 -18.95 -2.19 -0.95
C ASP A 255 -19.28 -2.03 -2.44
N ALA A 256 -20.33 -1.27 -2.74
CA ALA A 256 -20.74 -0.97 -4.09
C ALA A 256 -19.75 -0.01 -4.77
N VAL A 257 -19.68 -0.07 -6.10
CA VAL A 257 -18.99 0.97 -6.88
C VAL A 257 -19.68 2.33 -6.69
N SER A 258 -18.89 3.42 -6.76
CA SER A 258 -19.41 4.78 -6.61
C SER A 258 -20.58 5.05 -7.58
N TYR A 259 -21.55 5.84 -7.12
CA TYR A 259 -22.71 6.25 -7.93
C TYR A 259 -22.34 6.90 -9.26
N THR A 260 -21.19 7.55 -9.35
CA THR A 260 -20.65 8.14 -10.57
C THR A 260 -20.42 7.12 -11.71
N HIS A 261 -20.36 5.84 -11.39
CA HIS A 261 -20.21 4.73 -12.35
C HIS A 261 -21.54 3.98 -12.64
N LEU A 262 -22.62 4.35 -11.96
CA LEU A 262 -23.94 3.80 -12.23
C LEU A 262 -24.56 4.56 -13.42
N THR A 263 -24.52 3.97 -14.60
CA THR A 263 -25.33 4.45 -15.72
C THR A 263 -26.80 4.16 -15.41
N LEU A 264 -27.56 5.22 -15.12
CA LEU A 264 -29.02 5.10 -15.08
C LEU A 264 -29.49 4.58 -16.45
N PRO A 265 -30.42 3.61 -16.51
CA PRO A 265 -31.01 3.23 -17.77
C PRO A 265 -31.72 4.47 -18.32
N THR A 266 -31.21 5.03 -19.39
CA THR A 266 -31.87 6.11 -20.14
C THR A 266 -33.13 5.52 -20.74
N ASN A 267 -34.26 5.74 -20.08
CA ASN A 267 -35.54 5.58 -20.70
C ASN A 267 -35.71 6.70 -21.75
N SER A 268 -35.18 6.50 -22.93
CA SER A 268 -35.56 7.26 -24.10
C SER A 268 -36.98 6.82 -24.52
N ARG A 269 -37.99 7.46 -23.94
CA ARG A 269 -39.29 7.56 -24.58
C ARG A 269 -39.36 8.95 -25.21
N VAL A 270 -39.16 9.00 -26.50
CA VAL A 270 -39.75 9.99 -27.39
C VAL A 270 -40.94 9.32 -28.06
#